data_8b8acb65f9b234ff7a81c93c9d19e718
#
_entry.id   8b8acb65f9b234ff7a81c93c9d19e718
#
_cell.length_a   1.000
_cell.length_b   1.000
_cell.length_c   1.000
_cell.angle_alpha   90.00
_cell.angle_beta   90.00
_cell.angle_gamma   90.00
#
_symmetry.space_group_name_H-M   'P 1'
#
loop_
_entity.id
_entity.type
_entity.pdbx_description
1 polymer ?
#
loop_
_entity_poly.entity_id
_entity_poly.type
_entity_poly.pdbx_seq_one_letter_code
_entity_poly.pdbx_strand_id
1 'polypeptide(L)'
;KKWNADDTQGTESDPRFSAYATEHPTGTGPFTFAKWDRGQQVVLDRYDGYHGDVAKVSKAVVRIISDPKARTQELQAGTIDGYDLVAPADVQPLKDKGFQIKNRPAFNILYLGFNQAIPVLQDVRVRQAINYAIDKEAVLKQSLPDGSTTATQYMPDMVNGYSPDVTVFEYNPEKAKQLLAEAGLQNLTLRFAYPTGVSRPYMPTPEDT
;
A
#
# COMPACT_ATOMS: atom_id res chain seq x y z
N LYS A 1 17.44 -14.11 23.90
CA LYS A 1 17.00 -14.82 22.67
C LYS A 1 16.99 -16.32 22.98
N LYS A 2 15.82 -16.89 23.22
CA LYS A 2 15.69 -18.34 23.25
C LYS A 2 15.27 -18.78 21.85
N TRP A 3 16.23 -18.92 20.96
CA TRP A 3 16.06 -19.69 19.75
C TRP A 3 16.17 -21.17 20.15
N ASN A 4 15.11 -21.89 19.92
CA ASN A 4 15.17 -23.34 20.00
C ASN A 4 15.58 -23.86 18.62
N ALA A 5 16.57 -24.75 18.56
CA ALA A 5 17.02 -25.33 17.28
C ALA A 5 15.88 -26.04 16.54
N ASP A 6 14.92 -26.60 17.26
CA ASP A 6 13.76 -27.28 16.69
C ASP A 6 12.76 -26.31 16.01
N ASP A 7 12.72 -25.02 16.42
CA ASP A 7 11.85 -23.99 15.89
C ASP A 7 12.46 -23.26 14.69
N THR A 8 13.73 -23.50 14.37
CA THR A 8 14.38 -22.87 13.22
C THR A 8 14.10 -23.58 11.90
N GLN A 9 13.54 -24.78 11.95
CA GLN A 9 13.32 -25.63 10.78
C GLN A 9 12.08 -25.27 9.95
N GLY A 10 11.23 -24.39 10.46
CA GLY A 10 9.95 -24.10 9.83
C GLY A 10 8.95 -25.25 9.95
N THR A 11 7.87 -25.21 9.20
CA THR A 11 6.89 -26.29 9.11
C THR A 11 7.01 -27.02 7.76
N GLU A 12 6.45 -28.23 7.67
CA GLU A 12 6.38 -28.95 6.40
C GLU A 12 5.64 -28.16 5.30
N SER A 13 4.65 -27.37 5.70
CA SER A 13 3.85 -26.52 4.80
C SER A 13 4.50 -25.17 4.49
N ASP A 14 5.33 -24.63 5.40
CA ASP A 14 6.09 -23.40 5.17
C ASP A 14 7.43 -23.44 5.92
N PRO A 15 8.50 -23.89 5.26
CA PRO A 15 9.83 -24.01 5.88
C PRO A 15 10.46 -22.66 6.26
N ARG A 16 9.88 -21.53 5.86
CA ARG A 16 10.37 -20.18 6.18
C ARG A 16 9.96 -19.71 7.57
N PHE A 17 8.93 -20.30 8.16
CA PHE A 17 8.36 -19.86 9.43
C PHE A 17 8.36 -21.00 10.45
N SER A 18 9.06 -20.83 11.56
CA SER A 18 8.96 -21.73 12.69
C SER A 18 7.69 -21.45 13.50
N ALA A 19 7.13 -22.47 14.15
CA ALA A 19 5.99 -22.32 15.06
C ALA A 19 6.32 -21.32 16.19
N TYR A 20 7.52 -21.42 16.75
CA TYR A 20 7.97 -20.50 17.80
C TYR A 20 8.02 -19.04 17.33
N ALA A 21 8.64 -18.77 16.19
CA ALA A 21 8.75 -17.40 15.66
C ALA A 21 7.37 -16.78 15.31
N THR A 22 6.42 -17.61 14.92
CA THR A 22 5.05 -17.18 14.60
C THR A 22 4.25 -16.82 15.86
N GLU A 23 4.49 -17.52 16.97
CA GLU A 23 3.68 -17.37 18.19
C GLU A 23 4.37 -16.53 19.29
N HIS A 24 5.69 -16.32 19.17
CA HIS A 24 6.50 -15.62 20.16
C HIS A 24 7.24 -14.43 19.53
N PRO A 25 6.51 -13.38 19.10
CA PRO A 25 7.14 -12.23 18.50
C PRO A 25 8.11 -11.57 19.47
N THR A 26 9.34 -11.31 19.02
CA THR A 26 10.39 -10.64 19.78
C THR A 26 10.82 -9.38 19.03
N GLY A 27 10.72 -8.24 19.68
CA GLY A 27 11.05 -6.94 19.12
C GLY A 27 11.83 -6.06 20.09
N THR A 28 12.17 -4.87 19.64
CA THR A 28 12.86 -3.83 20.41
C THR A 28 12.00 -2.58 20.62
N GLY A 29 10.70 -2.68 20.36
CA GLY A 29 9.75 -1.56 20.44
C GLY A 29 9.26 -1.27 21.87
N PRO A 30 8.45 -0.19 22.00
CA PRO A 30 7.94 0.27 23.30
C PRO A 30 6.76 -0.55 23.85
N PHE A 31 6.36 -1.61 23.18
CA PHE A 31 5.31 -2.52 23.60
C PHE A 31 5.78 -3.97 23.59
N THR A 32 5.22 -4.77 24.46
CA THR A 32 5.35 -6.23 24.51
C THR A 32 4.07 -6.88 24.02
N PHE A 33 4.22 -8.03 23.38
CA PHE A 33 3.09 -8.85 22.97
C PHE A 33 2.38 -9.45 24.19
N ALA A 34 1.07 -9.26 24.26
CA ALA A 34 0.25 -9.82 25.34
C ALA A 34 -0.66 -10.96 24.84
N LYS A 35 -1.36 -10.74 23.72
CA LYS A 35 -2.33 -11.72 23.20
C LYS A 35 -2.60 -11.52 21.71
N TRP A 36 -2.88 -12.61 21.01
CA TRP A 36 -3.40 -12.59 19.66
C TRP A 36 -4.66 -13.46 19.55
N ASP A 37 -5.79 -12.82 19.36
CA ASP A 37 -7.03 -13.49 18.97
C ASP A 37 -7.08 -13.52 17.43
N ARG A 38 -6.78 -14.66 16.84
CA ARG A 38 -6.60 -14.80 15.38
C ARG A 38 -7.85 -14.36 14.62
N GLY A 39 -7.66 -13.50 13.62
CA GLY A 39 -8.75 -12.91 12.84
C GLY A 39 -9.55 -11.81 13.55
N GLN A 40 -9.26 -11.48 14.81
CA GLN A 40 -10.00 -10.49 15.58
C GLN A 40 -9.13 -9.32 16.04
N GLN A 41 -8.10 -9.59 16.83
CA GLN A 41 -7.29 -8.53 17.42
C GLN A 41 -5.91 -9.01 17.88
N VAL A 42 -5.00 -8.04 18.01
CA VAL A 42 -3.72 -8.19 18.72
C VAL A 42 -3.72 -7.23 19.90
N VAL A 43 -3.33 -7.71 21.08
CA VAL A 43 -3.19 -6.92 22.31
C VAL A 43 -1.72 -6.77 22.65
N LEU A 44 -1.32 -5.55 22.92
CA LEU A 44 0.05 -5.17 23.27
C LEU A 44 0.02 -4.42 24.60
N ASP A 45 0.90 -4.76 25.51
CA ASP A 45 1.11 -4.04 26.77
C ASP A 45 2.36 -3.15 26.68
N ARG A 46 2.32 -2.00 27.31
CA ARG A 46 3.46 -1.08 27.38
C ARG A 46 4.67 -1.77 28.03
N TYR A 47 5.84 -1.53 27.48
CA TYR A 47 7.10 -1.98 28.05
C TYR A 47 7.78 -0.84 28.80
N ASP A 48 7.67 -0.85 30.14
CA ASP A 48 8.24 0.19 30.99
C ASP A 48 9.78 0.22 31.01
N GLY A 49 10.45 -0.88 30.60
CA GLY A 49 11.90 -0.98 30.42
C GLY A 49 12.39 -0.58 29.01
N TYR A 50 11.55 0.13 28.22
CA TYR A 50 11.97 0.55 26.90
C TYR A 50 13.15 1.52 26.94
N HIS A 51 14.11 1.38 26.01
CA HIS A 51 15.35 2.16 25.97
C HIS A 51 15.17 3.61 25.44
N GLY A 52 14.03 3.93 24.85
CA GLY A 52 13.63 5.28 24.43
C GLY A 52 12.51 5.84 25.31
N ASP A 53 11.73 6.77 24.77
CA ASP A 53 10.59 7.33 25.48
C ASP A 53 9.50 6.28 25.71
N VAL A 54 9.16 6.03 26.96
CA VAL A 54 8.11 5.09 27.34
C VAL A 54 6.76 5.55 26.80
N ALA A 55 5.99 4.64 26.23
CA ALA A 55 4.68 4.96 25.67
C ALA A 55 3.74 5.54 26.74
N LYS A 56 2.97 6.58 26.38
CA LYS A 56 2.02 7.24 27.30
C LYS A 56 0.79 6.39 27.60
N VAL A 57 0.43 5.48 26.68
CA VAL A 57 -0.68 4.53 26.84
C VAL A 57 -0.16 3.24 27.41
N SER A 58 -0.90 2.63 28.34
CA SER A 58 -0.53 1.37 29.00
C SER A 58 -0.80 0.14 28.13
N LYS A 59 -1.73 0.24 27.19
CA LYS A 59 -2.19 -0.87 26.36
C LYS A 59 -2.56 -0.37 24.97
N ALA A 60 -2.24 -1.14 23.95
CA ALA A 60 -2.72 -0.94 22.58
C ALA A 60 -3.46 -2.20 22.11
N VAL A 61 -4.65 -2.02 21.55
CA VAL A 61 -5.46 -3.11 20.99
C VAL A 61 -5.64 -2.84 19.49
N VAL A 62 -5.06 -3.68 18.66
CA VAL A 62 -5.17 -3.58 17.19
C VAL A 62 -6.27 -4.53 16.75
N ARG A 63 -7.43 -4.00 16.41
CA ARG A 63 -8.59 -4.77 15.93
C ARG A 63 -8.52 -4.92 14.40
N ILE A 64 -8.91 -6.11 13.92
CA ILE A 64 -8.98 -6.41 12.48
C ILE A 64 -10.40 -6.14 12.00
N ILE A 65 -10.60 -5.02 11.31
CA ILE A 65 -11.88 -4.60 10.74
C ILE A 65 -11.68 -4.47 9.24
N SER A 66 -12.11 -5.48 8.47
CA SER A 66 -11.85 -5.56 7.04
C SER A 66 -12.64 -4.54 6.23
N ASP A 67 -13.89 -4.29 6.61
CA ASP A 67 -14.78 -3.36 5.90
C ASP A 67 -14.41 -1.90 6.20
N PRO A 68 -14.12 -1.06 5.16
CA PRO A 68 -13.75 0.34 5.36
C PRO A 68 -14.85 1.19 6.00
N LYS A 69 -16.14 0.93 5.66
CA LYS A 69 -17.27 1.68 6.22
C LYS A 69 -17.45 1.34 7.68
N ALA A 70 -17.26 0.07 8.06
CA ALA A 70 -17.33 -0.34 9.47
C ALA A 70 -16.23 0.36 10.29
N ARG A 71 -15.00 0.53 9.78
CA ARG A 71 -13.95 1.31 10.46
C ARG A 71 -14.38 2.74 10.74
N THR A 72 -14.94 3.41 9.74
CA THR A 72 -15.45 4.79 9.88
C THR A 72 -16.58 4.88 10.93
N GLN A 73 -17.51 3.92 10.93
CA GLN A 73 -18.61 3.87 11.89
C GLN A 73 -18.12 3.61 13.32
N GLU A 74 -17.19 2.67 13.50
CA GLU A 74 -16.61 2.35 14.81
C GLU A 74 -15.84 3.54 15.40
N LEU A 75 -15.09 4.29 14.57
CA LEU A 75 -14.44 5.53 15.00
C LEU A 75 -15.46 6.57 15.44
N GLN A 76 -16.52 6.78 14.67
CA GLN A 76 -17.58 7.74 15.01
C GLN A 76 -18.37 7.32 16.25
N ALA A 77 -18.50 6.04 16.51
CA ALA A 77 -19.13 5.50 17.72
C ALA A 77 -18.22 5.54 18.96
N GLY A 78 -16.92 5.86 18.78
CA GLY A 78 -15.94 5.88 19.87
C GLY A 78 -15.52 4.49 20.36
N THR A 79 -15.76 3.44 19.59
CA THR A 79 -15.36 2.07 19.92
C THR A 79 -13.93 1.73 19.48
N ILE A 80 -13.34 2.58 18.67
CA ILE A 80 -11.92 2.63 18.35
C ILE A 80 -11.41 4.08 18.40
N ASP A 81 -10.13 4.27 18.71
CA ASP A 81 -9.51 5.59 18.85
C ASP A 81 -8.90 6.08 17.52
N GLY A 82 -8.71 5.20 16.55
CA GLY A 82 -8.16 5.53 15.25
C GLY A 82 -8.08 4.33 14.33
N TYR A 83 -7.93 4.57 13.03
CA TYR A 83 -7.68 3.54 12.04
C TYR A 83 -6.82 4.06 10.89
N ASP A 84 -6.22 3.17 10.13
CA ASP A 84 -5.42 3.47 8.95
C ASP A 84 -6.24 3.25 7.67
N LEU A 85 -5.79 3.84 6.55
CA LEU A 85 -6.41 3.73 5.22
C LEU A 85 -7.84 4.30 5.18
N VAL A 86 -7.96 5.57 5.55
CA VAL A 86 -9.22 6.32 5.40
C VAL A 86 -9.53 6.45 3.91
N ALA A 87 -10.76 6.08 3.52
CA ALA A 87 -11.20 6.25 2.14
C ALA A 87 -11.26 7.76 1.79
N PRO A 88 -10.84 8.18 0.58
CA PRO A 88 -10.87 9.60 0.19
C PRO A 88 -12.21 10.28 0.43
N ALA A 89 -13.31 9.59 0.14
CA ALA A 89 -14.67 10.09 0.35
C ALA A 89 -15.02 10.35 1.84
N ASP A 90 -14.36 9.68 2.78
CA ASP A 90 -14.62 9.82 4.22
C ASP A 90 -13.76 10.91 4.88
N VAL A 91 -12.72 11.41 4.20
CA VAL A 91 -11.76 12.37 4.78
C VAL A 91 -12.46 13.66 5.20
N GLN A 92 -13.19 14.32 4.29
CA GLN A 92 -13.86 15.58 4.62
C GLN A 92 -14.98 15.40 5.64
N PRO A 93 -15.89 14.41 5.53
CA PRO A 93 -16.89 14.13 6.55
C PRO A 93 -16.34 13.87 7.96
N LEU A 94 -15.19 13.22 8.07
CA LEU A 94 -14.52 13.00 9.36
C LEU A 94 -13.93 14.30 9.92
N LYS A 95 -13.28 15.12 9.07
CA LYS A 95 -12.79 16.45 9.47
C LYS A 95 -13.93 17.35 9.98
N ASP A 96 -15.06 17.37 9.30
CA ASP A 96 -16.24 18.18 9.66
C ASP A 96 -16.83 17.76 11.01
N LYS A 97 -16.63 16.50 11.40
CA LYS A 97 -17.00 15.96 12.73
C LYS A 97 -15.92 16.14 13.79
N GLY A 98 -14.82 16.83 13.48
CA GLY A 98 -13.74 17.13 14.42
C GLY A 98 -12.68 16.04 14.56
N PHE A 99 -12.68 14.98 13.73
CA PHE A 99 -11.64 13.98 13.77
C PHE A 99 -10.34 14.50 13.11
N GLN A 100 -9.21 14.08 13.66
CA GLN A 100 -7.90 14.44 13.12
C GLN A 100 -7.52 13.49 12.00
N ILE A 101 -7.24 14.03 10.82
CA ILE A 101 -6.66 13.29 9.70
C ILE A 101 -5.16 13.58 9.66
N LYS A 102 -4.34 12.54 9.75
CA LYS A 102 -2.89 12.63 9.68
C LYS A 102 -2.39 11.97 8.41
N ASN A 103 -1.73 12.74 7.58
CA ASN A 103 -1.05 12.21 6.40
C ASN A 103 0.40 11.90 6.75
N ARG A 104 0.93 10.85 6.19
CA ARG A 104 2.35 10.49 6.24
C ARG A 104 2.88 10.37 4.80
N PRO A 105 4.17 10.65 4.58
CA PRO A 105 4.80 10.39 3.31
C PRO A 105 4.63 8.93 2.89
N ALA A 106 4.30 8.70 1.62
CA ALA A 106 3.97 7.38 1.13
C ALA A 106 5.21 6.64 0.61
N PHE A 107 5.40 5.40 1.06
CA PHE A 107 6.34 4.46 0.45
C PHE A 107 5.68 3.60 -0.65
N ASN A 108 4.50 4.00 -1.10
CA ASN A 108 3.68 3.25 -2.02
C ASN A 108 3.64 3.94 -3.38
N ILE A 109 3.70 3.15 -4.44
CA ILE A 109 3.55 3.58 -5.83
C ILE A 109 2.40 2.81 -6.46
N LEU A 110 1.42 3.54 -7.03
CA LEU A 110 0.48 2.97 -7.99
C LEU A 110 1.20 2.85 -9.33
N TYR A 111 1.21 1.67 -9.91
CA TYR A 111 1.88 1.43 -11.18
C TYR A 111 1.13 0.44 -12.07
N LEU A 112 1.32 0.55 -13.37
CA LEU A 112 0.93 -0.43 -14.35
C LEU A 112 2.11 -1.34 -14.68
N GLY A 113 2.02 -2.62 -14.31
CA GLY A 113 3.04 -3.63 -14.60
C GLY A 113 2.88 -4.26 -15.99
N PHE A 114 3.97 -4.38 -16.73
CA PHE A 114 3.98 -5.02 -18.04
C PHE A 114 4.52 -6.45 -17.94
N ASN A 115 3.69 -7.45 -18.28
CA ASN A 115 4.18 -8.81 -18.43
C ASN A 115 4.92 -8.95 -19.77
N GLN A 116 6.25 -8.88 -19.74
CA GLN A 116 7.10 -8.97 -20.92
C GLN A 116 7.22 -10.40 -21.49
N ALA A 117 6.58 -11.40 -20.91
CA ALA A 117 6.38 -12.69 -21.56
C ALA A 117 5.36 -12.60 -22.71
N ILE A 118 4.52 -11.57 -22.73
CA ILE A 118 3.59 -11.29 -23.83
C ILE A 118 4.35 -10.62 -24.97
N PRO A 119 4.41 -11.23 -26.19
CA PRO A 119 5.28 -10.78 -27.26
C PRO A 119 5.15 -9.30 -27.63
N VAL A 120 3.92 -8.78 -27.71
CA VAL A 120 3.68 -7.36 -28.04
C VAL A 120 4.22 -6.41 -26.99
N LEU A 121 4.33 -6.83 -25.73
CA LEU A 121 4.89 -6.02 -24.63
C LEU A 121 6.40 -6.11 -24.53
N GLN A 122 7.08 -6.92 -25.35
CA GLN A 122 8.54 -6.94 -25.47
C GLN A 122 9.05 -5.72 -26.24
N ASP A 123 8.25 -5.18 -27.16
CA ASP A 123 8.61 -3.97 -27.88
C ASP A 123 8.57 -2.75 -26.94
N VAL A 124 9.70 -2.08 -26.79
CA VAL A 124 9.83 -0.89 -25.94
C VAL A 124 8.92 0.25 -26.38
N ARG A 125 8.68 0.38 -27.70
CA ARG A 125 7.81 1.43 -28.27
C ARG A 125 6.37 1.27 -27.78
N VAL A 126 5.91 0.02 -27.66
CA VAL A 126 4.56 -0.28 -27.14
C VAL A 126 4.44 0.11 -25.67
N ARG A 127 5.44 -0.23 -24.83
CA ARG A 127 5.45 0.17 -23.43
C ARG A 127 5.52 1.68 -23.24
N GLN A 128 6.32 2.35 -24.06
CA GLN A 128 6.39 3.82 -24.07
C GLN A 128 5.08 4.45 -24.53
N ALA A 129 4.45 3.90 -25.57
CA ALA A 129 3.15 4.37 -26.05
C ALA A 129 2.08 4.31 -24.95
N ILE A 130 2.02 3.22 -24.19
CA ILE A 130 1.09 3.09 -23.05
C ILE A 130 1.40 4.15 -21.99
N ASN A 131 2.67 4.41 -21.68
CA ASN A 131 3.05 5.47 -20.74
C ASN A 131 2.61 6.87 -21.18
N TYR A 132 2.76 7.19 -22.47
CA TYR A 132 2.30 8.48 -23.04
C TYR A 132 0.77 8.58 -23.13
N ALA A 133 0.06 7.45 -23.20
CA ALA A 133 -1.39 7.43 -23.32
C ALA A 133 -2.11 7.65 -21.98
N ILE A 134 -1.45 7.48 -20.82
CA ILE A 134 -2.06 7.58 -19.51
C ILE A 134 -1.94 9.01 -18.98
N ASP A 135 -3.09 9.66 -18.74
CA ASP A 135 -3.16 10.93 -18.01
C ASP A 135 -3.03 10.69 -16.50
N LYS A 136 -1.79 10.67 -16.02
CA LYS A 136 -1.46 10.40 -14.61
C LYS A 136 -2.05 11.47 -13.67
N GLU A 137 -2.13 12.72 -14.12
CA GLU A 137 -2.71 13.81 -13.33
C GLU A 137 -4.23 13.64 -13.17
N ALA A 138 -4.91 13.19 -14.20
CA ALA A 138 -6.33 12.88 -14.11
C ALA A 138 -6.61 11.73 -13.14
N VAL A 139 -5.84 10.62 -13.23
CA VAL A 139 -5.93 9.48 -12.31
C VAL A 139 -5.68 9.93 -10.87
N LEU A 140 -4.63 10.74 -10.65
CA LEU A 140 -4.30 11.26 -9.33
C LEU A 140 -5.47 12.04 -8.72
N LYS A 141 -6.03 12.98 -9.48
CA LYS A 141 -7.12 13.86 -9.00
C LYS A 141 -8.43 13.13 -8.75
N GLN A 142 -8.72 12.09 -9.53
CA GLN A 142 -9.99 11.37 -9.45
C GLN A 142 -10.00 10.25 -8.43
N SER A 143 -8.87 9.56 -8.24
CA SER A 143 -8.85 8.26 -7.58
C SER A 143 -7.92 8.17 -6.37
N LEU A 144 -7.02 9.14 -6.16
CA LEU A 144 -6.04 9.06 -5.09
C LEU A 144 -6.30 10.07 -3.98
N PRO A 145 -5.86 9.78 -2.74
CA PRO A 145 -6.01 10.70 -1.61
C PRO A 145 -5.31 12.04 -1.83
N ASP A 146 -5.84 13.10 -1.22
CA ASP A 146 -5.18 14.41 -1.16
C ASP A 146 -3.73 14.30 -0.66
N GLY A 147 -2.82 15.01 -1.32
CA GLY A 147 -1.39 14.97 -1.04
C GLY A 147 -0.63 13.88 -1.80
N SER A 148 -1.32 13.07 -2.62
CA SER A 148 -0.66 12.19 -3.59
C SER A 148 0.02 13.03 -4.69
N THR A 149 1.11 12.50 -5.25
CA THR A 149 1.87 13.14 -6.34
C THR A 149 2.09 12.14 -7.47
N THR A 150 2.28 12.63 -8.69
CA THR A 150 2.64 11.76 -9.82
C THR A 150 4.04 11.19 -9.63
N ALA A 151 4.16 9.88 -9.81
CA ALA A 151 5.45 9.21 -9.76
C ALA A 151 6.16 9.25 -11.13
N THR A 152 7.45 9.54 -11.12
CA THR A 152 8.31 9.52 -12.31
C THR A 152 9.02 8.19 -12.49
N GLN A 153 9.12 7.40 -11.43
CA GLN A 153 9.78 6.10 -11.41
C GLN A 153 9.17 5.20 -10.32
N TYR A 154 9.60 3.94 -10.28
CA TYR A 154 9.10 2.95 -9.31
C TYR A 154 9.53 3.23 -7.87
N MET A 155 10.61 3.99 -7.66
CA MET A 155 11.13 4.31 -6.32
C MET A 155 10.54 5.66 -5.85
N PRO A 156 9.93 5.75 -4.67
CA PRO A 156 9.52 7.02 -4.07
C PRO A 156 10.72 7.93 -3.78
N ASP A 157 10.53 9.23 -3.88
CA ASP A 157 11.58 10.25 -3.74
C ASP A 157 12.25 10.28 -2.37
N MET A 158 11.55 9.82 -1.34
CA MET A 158 12.06 9.73 0.03
C MET A 158 12.94 8.49 0.29
N VAL A 159 13.05 7.56 -0.67
CA VAL A 159 13.83 6.32 -0.50
C VAL A 159 15.27 6.57 -0.94
N ASN A 160 16.22 6.14 -0.12
CA ASN A 160 17.64 6.22 -0.47
C ASN A 160 17.93 5.46 -1.77
N GLY A 161 18.58 6.14 -2.72
CA GLY A 161 18.83 5.61 -4.05
C GLY A 161 17.86 6.14 -5.12
N TYR A 162 16.90 6.98 -4.75
CA TYR A 162 16.13 7.75 -5.72
C TYR A 162 17.04 8.62 -6.57
N SER A 163 16.82 8.64 -7.89
CA SER A 163 17.49 9.54 -8.80
C SER A 163 16.47 10.34 -9.60
N PRO A 164 16.57 11.67 -9.67
CA PRO A 164 15.72 12.47 -10.53
C PRO A 164 16.06 12.30 -12.03
N ASP A 165 17.23 11.74 -12.34
CA ASP A 165 17.75 11.58 -13.70
C ASP A 165 17.12 10.36 -14.38
N VAL A 166 15.82 10.41 -14.62
CA VAL A 166 15.06 9.37 -15.32
C VAL A 166 14.23 9.97 -16.45
N THR A 167 13.98 9.19 -17.49
CA THR A 167 13.07 9.63 -18.56
C THR A 167 11.65 9.73 -18.03
N VAL A 168 11.09 10.93 -18.04
CA VAL A 168 9.70 11.18 -17.67
C VAL A 168 8.82 11.08 -18.91
N PHE A 169 7.75 10.31 -18.82
CA PHE A 169 6.73 10.18 -19.86
C PHE A 169 5.53 11.07 -19.51
N GLU A 170 5.44 12.22 -20.16
CA GLU A 170 4.29 13.12 -20.02
C GLU A 170 3.10 12.62 -20.83
N TYR A 171 1.88 12.99 -20.45
CA TYR A 171 0.67 12.63 -21.17
C TYR A 171 0.71 13.22 -22.60
N ASN A 172 0.77 12.36 -23.61
CA ASN A 172 0.83 12.74 -25.03
C ASN A 172 0.23 11.63 -25.91
N PRO A 173 -1.11 11.65 -26.10
CA PRO A 173 -1.80 10.64 -26.92
C PRO A 173 -1.32 10.57 -28.37
N GLU A 174 -0.92 11.70 -28.95
CA GLU A 174 -0.43 11.71 -30.34
C GLU A 174 0.93 11.01 -30.46
N LYS A 175 1.83 11.21 -29.49
CA LYS A 175 3.09 10.47 -29.42
C LYS A 175 2.84 8.98 -29.19
N ALA A 176 1.85 8.62 -28.38
CA ALA A 176 1.45 7.23 -28.16
C ALA A 176 1.00 6.56 -29.47
N LYS A 177 0.14 7.20 -30.24
CA LYS A 177 -0.31 6.72 -31.56
C LYS A 177 0.86 6.57 -32.54
N GLN A 178 1.76 7.55 -32.59
CA GLN A 178 2.95 7.50 -33.42
C GLN A 178 3.80 6.25 -33.12
N LEU A 179 4.10 6.02 -31.83
CA LEU A 179 4.91 4.88 -31.41
C LEU A 179 4.25 3.53 -31.73
N LEU A 180 2.93 3.41 -31.58
CA LEU A 180 2.20 2.22 -31.99
C LEU A 180 2.28 2.00 -33.51
N ALA A 181 2.11 3.06 -34.30
CA ALA A 181 2.26 2.97 -35.77
C ALA A 181 3.68 2.55 -36.17
N GLU A 182 4.71 3.13 -35.56
CA GLU A 182 6.12 2.74 -35.74
C GLU A 182 6.40 1.27 -35.36
N ALA A 183 5.64 0.74 -34.38
CA ALA A 183 5.67 -0.67 -34.00
C ALA A 183 4.82 -1.58 -34.92
N GLY A 184 4.19 -1.00 -35.96
CA GLY A 184 3.31 -1.75 -36.89
C GLY A 184 1.94 -2.11 -36.32
N LEU A 185 1.49 -1.46 -35.26
CA LEU A 185 0.23 -1.74 -34.57
C LEU A 185 -0.80 -0.65 -34.86
N GLN A 186 -1.92 -1.03 -35.47
CA GLN A 186 -3.07 -0.14 -35.67
C GLN A 186 -4.15 -0.33 -34.59
N ASN A 187 -4.31 -1.56 -34.10
CA ASN A 187 -5.26 -1.89 -33.06
C ASN A 187 -4.55 -2.78 -32.01
N LEU A 188 -4.43 -2.28 -30.80
CA LEU A 188 -3.83 -2.98 -29.68
C LEU A 188 -4.90 -3.37 -28.68
N THR A 189 -5.06 -4.67 -28.46
CA THR A 189 -5.93 -5.20 -27.39
C THR A 189 -5.05 -5.84 -26.33
N LEU A 190 -5.22 -5.40 -25.10
CA LEU A 190 -4.50 -5.91 -23.94
C LEU A 190 -5.49 -6.40 -22.88
N ARG A 191 -5.09 -7.46 -22.17
CA ARG A 191 -5.81 -7.88 -20.97
C ARG A 191 -5.25 -7.08 -19.79
N PHE A 192 -6.13 -6.35 -19.13
CA PHE A 192 -5.82 -5.63 -17.90
C PHE A 192 -6.36 -6.41 -16.69
N ALA A 193 -5.55 -6.59 -15.65
CA ALA A 193 -5.95 -7.26 -14.42
C ALA A 193 -5.67 -6.33 -13.23
N TYR A 194 -6.64 -6.21 -12.35
CA TYR A 194 -6.56 -5.43 -11.13
C TYR A 194 -7.29 -6.16 -9.98
N PRO A 195 -6.92 -5.95 -8.72
CA PRO A 195 -7.60 -6.54 -7.58
C PRO A 195 -8.99 -5.90 -7.39
N THR A 196 -9.99 -6.70 -7.01
CA THR A 196 -11.34 -6.22 -6.68
C THR A 196 -11.69 -6.50 -5.23
N GLY A 197 -12.61 -5.72 -4.64
CA GLY A 197 -13.07 -5.91 -3.27
C GLY A 197 -11.98 -5.68 -2.20
N VAL A 198 -10.94 -4.93 -2.52
CA VAL A 198 -9.85 -4.59 -1.61
C VAL A 198 -9.56 -3.08 -1.64
N SER A 199 -9.05 -2.56 -0.54
CA SER A 199 -8.52 -1.19 -0.48
C SER A 199 -7.01 -1.25 -0.22
N ARG A 200 -6.24 -0.44 -0.94
CA ARG A 200 -4.77 -0.32 -0.79
C ARG A 200 -4.40 1.15 -0.64
N PRO A 201 -3.30 1.48 0.07
CA PRO A 201 -2.86 2.88 0.21
C PRO A 201 -2.61 3.58 -1.13
N TYR A 202 -2.14 2.82 -2.14
CA TYR A 202 -1.82 3.29 -3.49
C TYR A 202 -2.97 3.07 -4.48
N MET A 203 -4.05 2.43 -4.09
CA MET A 203 -5.22 2.13 -4.91
C MET A 203 -6.43 1.91 -3.98
N PRO A 204 -7.01 3.00 -3.43
CA PRO A 204 -8.09 2.90 -2.44
C PRO A 204 -9.34 2.25 -2.98
N THR A 205 -9.66 2.54 -4.25
CA THR A 205 -10.83 2.02 -4.97
C THR A 205 -10.38 1.49 -6.32
N PRO A 206 -9.85 0.23 -6.39
CA PRO A 206 -9.28 -0.31 -7.62
C PRO A 206 -10.23 -0.32 -8.81
N GLU A 207 -11.51 -0.51 -8.54
CA GLU A 207 -12.56 -0.56 -9.56
C GLU A 207 -12.82 0.80 -10.22
N ASP A 208 -12.48 1.92 -9.54
CA ASP A 208 -12.70 3.28 -10.00
C ASP A 208 -11.41 3.93 -10.55
N THR A 209 -10.25 3.33 -10.29
CA THR A 209 -8.94 3.82 -10.69
C THR A 209 -8.53 3.28 -12.06
#